data_5c2e7ed626c07a6b3678c223915e5ab7
#
_entry.id   5c2e7ed626c07a6b3678c223915e5ab7
#
_cell.length_a   1.000
_cell.length_b   1.000
_cell.length_c   1.000
_cell.angle_alpha   90.00
_cell.angle_beta   90.00
_cell.angle_gamma   90.00
#
_symmetry.space_group_name_H-M   'P 1'
#
loop_
_entity.id
_entity.type
_entity.pdbx_description
1 polymer ?
#
loop_
_entity_poly.entity_id
_entity_poly.type
_entity_poly.pdbx_seq_one_letter_code
_entity_poly.pdbx_strand_id
1 'polypeptide(L)'
;MFENLITSIKNGRKLVDGLYHIKNCLSQSELNLCEEIYKSPGEKVPLQEDRPRLQRIVDFYFSKVTKIINKNHDKSLVHISGILWEDTEGYQLNRHVDNDNIFLSLQIYLPSTAQKRTGTIFYADKKVQIPFVPNTGYFCIIPQEITHSSGRPVRKGTYRRSLYCIGYE
;
A
#
# COMPACT_ATOMS: atom_id res chain seq x y z
N MET A 1 11.68 -14.72 -0.02
CA MET A 1 10.95 -13.67 0.72
C MET A 1 10.34 -12.70 -0.30
N PHE A 2 9.06 -12.32 -0.15
CA PHE A 2 8.23 -11.46 -1.02
C PHE A 2 7.98 -11.93 -2.47
N GLU A 3 8.18 -13.17 -2.75
CA GLU A 3 7.74 -13.73 -4.03
C GLU A 3 6.22 -13.65 -4.19
N ASN A 4 5.50 -13.67 -3.05
CA ASN A 4 4.05 -13.48 -3.04
C ASN A 4 3.65 -12.11 -3.57
N LEU A 5 4.32 -11.03 -3.14
CA LEU A 5 4.02 -9.68 -3.62
C LEU A 5 4.26 -9.57 -5.13
N ILE A 6 5.39 -10.10 -5.60
CA ILE A 6 5.72 -10.12 -7.03
C ILE A 6 4.65 -10.87 -7.83
N THR A 7 4.24 -12.04 -7.36
CA THR A 7 3.18 -12.84 -7.97
C THR A 7 1.85 -12.09 -7.94
N SER A 8 1.53 -11.46 -6.81
CA SER A 8 0.30 -10.68 -6.65
C SER A 8 0.22 -9.48 -7.60
N ILE A 9 1.34 -8.79 -7.83
CA ILE A 9 1.41 -7.67 -8.78
C ILE A 9 1.22 -8.17 -10.21
N LYS A 10 1.90 -9.25 -10.61
CA LYS A 10 1.74 -9.85 -11.93
C LYS A 10 0.32 -10.31 -12.23
N ASN A 11 -0.37 -10.80 -11.20
CA ASN A 11 -1.73 -11.33 -11.29
C ASN A 11 -2.78 -10.31 -10.80
N GLY A 12 -2.42 -9.07 -10.63
CA GLY A 12 -3.31 -8.00 -10.18
C GLY A 12 -4.53 -7.88 -11.09
N ARG A 13 -5.73 -7.90 -10.49
CA ARG A 13 -6.97 -7.72 -11.25
C ARG A 13 -7.17 -6.25 -11.58
N LYS A 14 -7.11 -5.89 -12.85
CA LYS A 14 -7.43 -4.55 -13.34
C LYS A 14 -8.87 -4.18 -12.96
N LEU A 15 -9.05 -3.04 -12.33
CA LEU A 15 -10.36 -2.50 -11.91
C LEU A 15 -10.83 -1.38 -12.84
N VAL A 16 -9.94 -0.45 -13.13
CA VAL A 16 -10.00 0.63 -14.13
C VAL A 16 -8.60 0.82 -14.68
N ASP A 17 -8.43 1.72 -15.66
CA ASP A 17 -7.08 2.05 -16.15
C ASP A 17 -6.17 2.51 -15.03
N GLY A 18 -4.97 2.00 -15.02
CA GLY A 18 -3.95 2.32 -14.03
C GLY A 18 -4.18 1.78 -12.61
N LEU A 19 -5.34 1.19 -12.29
CA LEU A 19 -5.66 0.70 -10.94
C LEU A 19 -5.87 -0.83 -10.92
N TYR A 20 -5.16 -1.50 -10.03
CA TYR A 20 -5.16 -2.95 -9.89
C TYR A 20 -5.40 -3.39 -8.45
N HIS A 21 -6.24 -4.39 -8.25
CA HIS A 21 -6.45 -5.05 -6.96
C HIS A 21 -5.55 -6.28 -6.84
N ILE A 22 -4.86 -6.41 -5.73
CA ILE A 22 -3.94 -7.51 -5.43
C ILE A 22 -4.35 -8.27 -4.17
N LYS A 23 -4.00 -9.55 -4.10
CA LYS A 23 -4.33 -10.44 -2.98
C LYS A 23 -3.15 -11.34 -2.65
N ASN A 24 -3.12 -11.85 -1.42
CA ASN A 24 -2.05 -12.74 -0.93
C ASN A 24 -0.66 -12.11 -1.12
N CYS A 25 -0.55 -10.81 -0.76
CA CYS A 25 0.61 -9.99 -1.06
C CYS A 25 1.87 -10.41 -0.27
N LEU A 26 1.68 -10.87 0.95
CA LEU A 26 2.76 -11.19 1.89
C LEU A 26 2.65 -12.64 2.38
N SER A 27 3.78 -13.27 2.65
CA SER A 27 3.83 -14.54 3.37
C SER A 27 3.54 -14.34 4.86
N GLN A 28 3.25 -15.43 5.58
CA GLN A 28 2.99 -15.33 7.02
C GLN A 28 4.20 -14.78 7.80
N SER A 29 5.42 -15.15 7.40
CA SER A 29 6.65 -14.61 8.01
C SER A 29 6.81 -13.11 7.82
N GLU A 30 6.37 -12.57 6.69
CA GLU A 30 6.40 -11.14 6.39
C GLU A 30 5.31 -10.38 7.15
N LEU A 31 4.13 -10.96 7.28
CA LEU A 31 3.07 -10.41 8.11
C LEU A 31 3.49 -10.34 9.58
N ASN A 32 4.14 -11.41 10.09
CA ASN A 32 4.65 -11.45 11.45
C ASN A 32 5.75 -10.39 11.67
N LEU A 33 6.64 -10.19 10.69
CA LEU A 33 7.66 -9.14 10.76
C LEU A 33 7.03 -7.74 10.84
N CYS A 34 6.02 -7.47 10.03
CA CYS A 34 5.29 -6.20 10.12
C CYS A 34 4.65 -6.02 11.51
N GLU A 35 4.06 -7.07 12.06
CA GLU A 35 3.44 -7.02 13.38
C GLU A 35 4.46 -6.77 14.51
N GLU A 36 5.62 -7.40 14.46
CA GLU A 36 6.72 -7.16 15.41
C GLU A 36 7.15 -5.69 15.44
N ILE A 37 7.17 -5.04 14.28
CA ILE A 37 7.53 -3.63 14.17
C ILE A 37 6.50 -2.75 14.85
N TYR A 38 5.21 -3.03 14.68
CA TYR A 38 4.16 -2.28 15.37
C TYR A 38 4.14 -2.47 16.89
N LYS A 39 4.63 -3.59 17.39
CA LYS A 39 4.72 -3.88 18.83
C LYS A 39 5.91 -3.20 19.51
N SER A 40 6.90 -2.74 18.75
CA SER A 40 8.05 -2.03 19.34
C SER A 40 7.62 -0.63 19.78
N PRO A 41 7.89 -0.22 21.01
CA PRO A 41 7.58 1.12 21.49
C PRO A 41 8.39 2.15 20.71
N GLY A 42 7.72 3.06 20.06
CA GLY A 42 8.30 4.13 19.25
C GLY A 42 7.27 4.64 18.27
N GLU A 43 7.28 5.93 18.03
CA GLU A 43 6.36 6.62 17.14
C GLU A 43 6.27 5.98 15.76
N LYS A 44 5.20 6.29 15.04
CA LYS A 44 4.95 5.96 13.63
C LYS A 44 6.15 6.41 12.79
N VAL A 45 7.12 5.54 12.63
CA VAL A 45 8.40 5.90 12.01
C VAL A 45 8.29 5.63 10.52
N PRO A 46 8.58 6.61 9.66
CA PRO A 46 8.92 6.35 8.29
C PRO A 46 10.00 5.26 8.26
N LEU A 47 9.86 4.26 7.38
CA LEU A 47 10.81 3.16 7.26
C LEU A 47 12.27 3.58 7.07
N GLN A 48 12.51 4.85 6.80
CA GLN A 48 13.81 5.39 6.41
C GLN A 48 14.81 5.60 7.53
N GLU A 49 14.41 5.89 8.77
CA GLU A 49 15.39 6.44 9.72
C GLU A 49 15.86 5.48 10.82
N ASP A 50 15.03 4.57 11.34
CA ASP A 50 15.42 3.83 12.56
C ASP A 50 15.46 2.30 12.46
N ARG A 51 15.30 1.70 11.26
CA ARG A 51 15.27 0.23 11.14
C ARG A 51 16.02 -0.29 9.91
N PRO A 52 17.36 -0.34 9.96
CA PRO A 52 18.23 -0.72 8.82
C PRO A 52 17.88 -2.09 8.22
N ARG A 53 17.34 -3.02 9.04
CA ARG A 53 16.95 -4.35 8.58
C ARG A 53 15.70 -4.30 7.71
N LEU A 54 14.69 -3.55 8.14
CA LEU A 54 13.46 -3.40 7.37
C LEU A 54 13.70 -2.58 6.11
N GLN A 55 14.49 -1.52 6.17
CA GLN A 55 14.86 -0.71 5.02
C GLN A 55 15.54 -1.57 3.94
N ARG A 56 16.52 -2.39 4.28
CA ARG A 56 17.17 -3.29 3.31
C ARG A 56 16.20 -4.30 2.69
N ILE A 57 15.23 -4.76 3.45
CA ILE A 57 14.17 -5.61 2.97
C ILE A 57 13.31 -4.84 1.96
N VAL A 58 12.84 -3.66 2.33
CA VAL A 58 12.04 -2.78 1.46
C VAL A 58 12.81 -2.45 0.17
N ASP A 59 14.04 -2.01 0.25
CA ASP A 59 14.86 -1.63 -0.91
C ASP A 59 15.07 -2.81 -1.87
N PHE A 60 15.38 -3.99 -1.33
CA PHE A 60 15.55 -5.19 -2.14
C PHE A 60 14.27 -5.57 -2.90
N TYR A 61 13.09 -5.44 -2.27
CA TYR A 61 11.82 -5.82 -2.90
C TYR A 61 11.30 -4.77 -3.84
N PHE A 62 11.43 -3.52 -3.47
CA PHE A 62 11.00 -2.44 -4.33
C PHE A 62 11.82 -2.36 -5.60
N SER A 63 13.10 -2.75 -5.58
CA SER A 63 13.87 -2.90 -6.81
C SER A 63 13.25 -3.95 -7.75
N LYS A 64 12.70 -5.04 -7.23
CA LYS A 64 12.01 -6.06 -8.04
C LYS A 64 10.62 -5.60 -8.50
N VAL A 65 9.86 -4.96 -7.61
CA VAL A 65 8.55 -4.39 -7.93
C VAL A 65 8.71 -3.31 -9.02
N THR A 66 9.68 -2.42 -8.86
CA THR A 66 10.02 -1.39 -9.86
C THR A 66 10.27 -2.01 -11.23
N LYS A 67 11.13 -3.02 -11.32
CA LYS A 67 11.43 -3.71 -12.59
C LYS A 67 10.19 -4.33 -13.24
N ILE A 68 9.29 -4.91 -12.44
CA ILE A 68 8.08 -5.54 -12.97
C ILE A 68 7.10 -4.48 -13.45
N ILE A 69 6.89 -3.41 -12.68
CA ILE A 69 5.98 -2.33 -13.06
C ILE A 69 6.50 -1.62 -14.30
N ASN A 70 7.77 -1.26 -14.35
CA ASN A 70 8.38 -0.63 -15.51
C ASN A 70 8.20 -1.50 -16.76
N LYS A 71 8.49 -2.79 -16.66
CA LYS A 71 8.36 -3.72 -17.80
C LYS A 71 6.91 -3.89 -18.26
N ASN A 72 5.97 -4.00 -17.33
CA ASN A 72 4.59 -4.38 -17.66
C ASN A 72 3.69 -3.18 -17.99
N HIS A 73 4.08 -1.98 -17.60
CA HIS A 73 3.25 -0.78 -17.67
C HIS A 73 3.96 0.41 -18.33
N ASP A 74 5.09 0.17 -19.01
CA ASP A 74 5.86 1.20 -19.72
C ASP A 74 6.14 2.42 -18.81
N LYS A 75 6.70 2.16 -17.63
CA LYS A 75 7.06 3.16 -16.62
C LYS A 75 8.57 3.23 -16.43
N SER A 76 9.04 4.38 -15.96
CA SER A 76 10.46 4.67 -15.71
C SER A 76 10.75 4.91 -14.23
N LEU A 77 10.04 4.20 -13.34
CA LEU A 77 10.24 4.35 -11.89
C LEU A 77 11.69 4.08 -11.52
N VAL A 78 12.30 5.03 -10.80
CA VAL A 78 13.69 4.97 -10.34
C VAL A 78 13.80 4.65 -8.86
N HIS A 79 12.82 5.08 -8.06
CA HIS A 79 12.81 4.90 -6.62
C HIS A 79 11.41 4.59 -6.11
N ILE A 80 11.32 3.69 -5.13
CA ILE A 80 10.11 3.42 -4.36
C ILE A 80 10.45 3.52 -2.88
N SER A 81 9.72 4.34 -2.16
CA SER A 81 9.77 4.39 -0.70
C SER A 81 8.59 3.65 -0.08
N GLY A 82 8.76 3.12 1.13
CA GLY A 82 7.71 2.40 1.84
C GLY A 82 7.57 2.88 3.28
N ILE A 83 6.33 2.90 3.75
CA ILE A 83 5.96 3.35 5.09
C ILE A 83 5.00 2.33 5.72
N LEU A 84 5.28 1.91 6.95
CA LEU A 84 4.30 1.21 7.77
C LEU A 84 3.40 2.25 8.46
N TRP A 85 2.12 2.21 8.11
CA TRP A 85 1.14 3.21 8.52
C TRP A 85 0.11 2.62 9.47
N GLU A 86 -0.21 3.34 10.53
CA GLU A 86 -1.31 3.00 11.43
C GLU A 86 -2.28 4.17 11.57
N ASP A 87 -3.52 3.95 11.18
CA ASP A 87 -4.61 4.88 11.37
C ASP A 87 -5.39 4.51 12.61
N THR A 88 -5.61 5.47 13.48
CA THR A 88 -6.34 5.32 14.73
C THR A 88 -7.76 5.88 14.64
N GLU A 89 -8.50 5.84 15.72
CA GLU A 89 -9.88 6.31 15.84
C GLU A 89 -10.10 7.68 15.17
N GLY A 90 -11.17 7.78 14.40
CA GLY A 90 -11.57 9.01 13.71
C GLY A 90 -10.81 9.31 12.42
N TYR A 91 -9.71 8.61 12.15
CA TYR A 91 -8.96 8.87 10.91
C TYR A 91 -9.82 8.62 9.67
N GLN A 92 -9.83 9.63 8.82
CA GLN A 92 -10.42 9.58 7.49
C GLN A 92 -9.64 10.50 6.57
N LEU A 93 -9.14 9.95 5.47
CA LEU A 93 -8.48 10.74 4.44
C LEU A 93 -9.52 11.29 3.46
N ASN A 94 -9.54 12.60 3.30
CA ASN A 94 -10.43 13.28 2.37
C ASN A 94 -10.10 12.92 0.92
N ARG A 95 -11.03 13.22 0.04
CA ARG A 95 -10.85 13.01 -1.41
C ARG A 95 -9.74 13.92 -1.94
N HIS A 96 -8.74 13.33 -2.61
CA HIS A 96 -7.57 13.99 -3.19
C HIS A 96 -6.99 13.16 -4.35
N VAL A 97 -6.05 13.71 -5.06
CA VAL A 97 -5.08 13.01 -5.92
C VAL A 97 -3.72 13.02 -5.24
N ASP A 98 -2.85 12.07 -5.56
CA ASP A 98 -1.47 12.11 -5.10
C ASP A 98 -0.70 13.26 -5.80
N ASN A 99 0.46 13.63 -5.24
CA ASN A 99 1.31 14.68 -5.81
C ASN A 99 1.80 14.29 -7.21
N ASP A 100 2.04 15.28 -8.06
CA ASP A 100 2.42 15.11 -9.47
C ASP A 100 3.72 14.32 -9.68
N ASN A 101 4.59 14.24 -8.66
CA ASN A 101 5.82 13.47 -8.71
C ASN A 101 5.67 12.01 -8.27
N ILE A 102 4.47 11.57 -7.89
CA ILE A 102 4.18 10.19 -7.50
C ILE A 102 3.59 9.45 -8.70
N PHE A 103 4.32 8.48 -9.22
CA PHE A 103 3.94 7.67 -10.38
C PHE A 103 3.52 6.24 -10.05
N LEU A 104 3.63 5.87 -8.79
CA LEU A 104 3.12 4.61 -8.25
C LEU A 104 2.61 4.83 -6.83
N SER A 105 1.42 4.37 -6.56
CA SER A 105 0.87 4.22 -5.22
C SER A 105 0.51 2.76 -5.00
N LEU A 106 1.11 2.12 -4.00
CA LEU A 106 0.86 0.71 -3.66
C LEU A 106 0.54 0.63 -2.17
N GLN A 107 -0.59 0.04 -1.83
CA GLN A 107 -0.98 -0.18 -0.44
C GLN A 107 -1.36 -1.63 -0.19
N ILE A 108 -0.78 -2.22 0.83
CA ILE A 108 -1.11 -3.55 1.33
C ILE A 108 -1.72 -3.40 2.71
N TYR A 109 -2.95 -3.89 2.88
CA TYR A 109 -3.64 -3.90 4.16
C TYR A 109 -3.07 -5.00 5.05
N LEU A 110 -2.70 -4.64 6.28
CA LEU A 110 -2.11 -5.54 7.26
C LEU A 110 -3.15 -6.00 8.29
N PRO A 111 -2.92 -7.11 9.00
CA PRO A 111 -3.78 -7.55 10.09
C PRO A 111 -4.04 -6.42 11.10
N SER A 112 -5.29 -6.17 11.39
CA SER A 112 -5.74 -5.12 12.29
C SER A 112 -7.21 -5.28 12.63
N THR A 113 -7.74 -4.44 13.52
CA THR A 113 -9.12 -4.52 14.00
C THR A 113 -10.11 -3.71 13.15
N ALA A 114 -9.62 -2.99 12.14
CA ALA A 114 -10.46 -2.14 11.29
C ALA A 114 -11.46 -2.95 10.44
N GLN A 115 -12.53 -2.28 10.05
CA GLN A 115 -13.62 -2.90 9.30
C GLN A 115 -13.38 -2.82 7.78
N LYS A 116 -13.95 -3.75 7.03
CA LYS A 116 -13.88 -3.78 5.57
C LYS A 116 -14.23 -2.45 4.89
N ARG A 117 -15.14 -1.67 5.46
CA ARG A 117 -15.57 -0.37 4.91
C ARG A 117 -14.58 0.78 5.10
N THR A 118 -13.48 0.56 5.83
CA THR A 118 -12.41 1.54 6.03
C THR A 118 -11.32 1.50 4.94
N GLY A 119 -11.46 0.64 3.93
CA GLY A 119 -10.53 0.56 2.80
C GLY A 119 -10.53 1.82 1.93
N THR A 120 -9.93 1.74 0.75
CA THR A 120 -9.74 2.89 -0.15
C THR A 120 -10.84 2.96 -1.20
N ILE A 121 -11.31 4.16 -1.50
CA ILE A 121 -12.29 4.44 -2.55
C ILE A 121 -11.61 5.24 -3.64
N PHE A 122 -11.67 4.76 -4.87
CA PHE A 122 -11.19 5.44 -6.08
C PHE A 122 -12.36 5.99 -6.89
N TYR A 123 -12.15 7.16 -7.48
CA TYR A 123 -13.14 7.90 -8.28
C TYR A 123 -12.56 8.12 -9.67
N ALA A 124 -12.64 7.11 -10.51
CA ALA A 124 -12.35 7.16 -11.94
C ALA A 124 -13.67 7.27 -12.73
N ASP A 125 -13.77 6.68 -13.91
CA ASP A 125 -15.02 6.59 -14.69
C ASP A 125 -16.18 6.00 -13.89
N LYS A 126 -15.85 5.16 -12.94
CA LYS A 126 -16.76 4.61 -11.95
C LYS A 126 -16.15 4.65 -10.55
N LYS A 127 -17.00 4.71 -9.54
CA LYS A 127 -16.57 4.58 -8.15
C LYS A 127 -16.18 3.13 -7.87
N VAL A 128 -14.94 2.92 -7.42
CA VAL A 128 -14.39 1.60 -7.06
C VAL A 128 -13.98 1.61 -5.59
N GLN A 129 -14.53 0.71 -4.80
CA GLN A 129 -14.11 0.51 -3.41
C GLN A 129 -13.26 -0.75 -3.29
N ILE A 130 -12.07 -0.62 -2.77
CA ILE A 130 -11.21 -1.73 -2.35
C ILE A 130 -11.43 -1.91 -0.86
N PRO A 131 -12.07 -3.02 -0.44
CA PRO A 131 -12.38 -3.22 0.97
C PRO A 131 -11.10 -3.46 1.77
N PHE A 132 -11.08 -3.01 3.01
CA PHE A 132 -10.02 -3.34 3.93
C PHE A 132 -10.09 -4.82 4.30
N VAL A 133 -9.24 -5.62 3.70
CA VAL A 133 -9.08 -7.05 3.98
C VAL A 133 -7.59 -7.34 4.18
N PRO A 134 -7.18 -7.92 5.31
CA PRO A 134 -5.78 -8.24 5.55
C PRO A 134 -5.14 -9.03 4.42
N ASN A 135 -3.87 -8.72 4.13
CA ASN A 135 -3.07 -9.34 3.07
C ASN A 135 -3.64 -9.16 1.65
N THR A 136 -4.44 -8.12 1.45
CA THR A 136 -4.87 -7.64 0.13
C THR A 136 -4.52 -6.17 -0.01
N GLY A 137 -4.63 -5.64 -1.20
CA GLY A 137 -4.34 -4.23 -1.42
C GLY A 137 -4.57 -3.82 -2.87
N TYR A 138 -3.88 -2.78 -3.26
CA TYR A 138 -3.92 -2.27 -4.62
C TYR A 138 -2.57 -1.69 -5.03
N PHE A 139 -2.36 -1.55 -6.32
CA PHE A 139 -1.41 -0.59 -6.86
C PHE A 139 -2.08 0.26 -7.94
N CYS A 140 -1.69 1.53 -7.98
CA CYS A 140 -2.12 2.52 -8.95
C CYS A 140 -0.89 3.10 -9.63
N ILE A 141 -0.82 3.03 -10.97
CA ILE A 141 0.32 3.52 -11.78
C ILE A 141 0.10 4.91 -12.35
N ILE A 142 -1.03 5.53 -12.03
CA ILE A 142 -1.39 6.92 -12.40
C ILE A 142 -2.08 7.60 -11.21
N PRO A 143 -1.49 7.57 -9.99
CA PRO A 143 -2.18 8.05 -8.79
C PRO A 143 -2.47 9.54 -8.81
N GLN A 144 -1.69 10.33 -9.57
CA GLN A 144 -1.90 11.75 -9.80
C GLN A 144 -3.13 12.05 -10.69
N GLU A 145 -3.65 11.06 -11.42
CA GLU A 145 -4.82 11.20 -12.29
C GLU A 145 -6.10 10.66 -11.66
N ILE A 146 -5.98 9.75 -10.68
CA ILE A 146 -7.13 9.10 -10.07
C ILE A 146 -7.40 9.65 -8.67
N THR A 147 -8.47 10.41 -8.54
CA THR A 147 -8.92 10.88 -7.23
C THR A 147 -9.28 9.71 -6.32
N HIS A 148 -8.85 9.76 -5.06
CA HIS A 148 -9.17 8.72 -4.08
C HIS A 148 -9.37 9.28 -2.67
N SER A 149 -9.92 8.46 -1.78
CA SER A 149 -10.11 8.76 -0.36
C SER A 149 -10.05 7.47 0.46
N SER A 150 -9.88 7.58 1.77
CA SER A 150 -10.22 6.45 2.62
C SER A 150 -11.74 6.20 2.61
N GLY A 151 -12.15 4.99 2.99
CA GLY A 151 -13.55 4.66 3.17
C GLY A 151 -14.17 5.35 4.40
N ARG A 152 -14.89 4.60 5.21
CA ARG A 152 -15.45 5.16 6.46
C ARG A 152 -14.35 5.46 7.47
N PRO A 153 -14.56 6.41 8.39
CA PRO A 153 -13.64 6.65 9.50
C PRO A 153 -13.36 5.38 10.31
N VAL A 154 -12.16 5.29 10.83
CA VAL A 154 -11.77 4.22 11.76
C VAL A 154 -12.60 4.38 13.04
N ARG A 155 -13.26 3.30 13.47
CA ARG A 155 -14.14 3.34 14.64
C ARG A 155 -13.34 3.42 15.94
N LYS A 156 -14.03 3.90 16.98
CA LYS A 156 -13.53 3.91 18.36
C LYS A 156 -13.04 2.53 18.79
N GLY A 157 -11.86 2.48 19.39
CA GLY A 157 -11.24 1.26 19.89
C GLY A 157 -10.72 0.31 18.80
N THR A 158 -10.68 0.76 17.52
CA THR A 158 -10.10 0.00 16.42
C THR A 158 -8.94 0.76 15.76
N TYR A 159 -8.14 0.07 14.99
CA TYR A 159 -7.04 0.65 14.21
C TYR A 159 -6.94 -0.04 12.84
N ARG A 160 -6.34 0.65 11.89
CA ARG A 160 -6.08 0.16 10.54
C ARG A 160 -4.58 0.27 10.24
N ARG A 161 -3.95 -0.83 9.86
CA ARG A 161 -2.54 -0.88 9.50
C ARG A 161 -2.35 -1.17 8.02
N SER A 162 -1.36 -0.55 7.43
CA SER A 162 -0.99 -0.81 6.05
C SER A 162 0.50 -0.60 5.80
N LEU A 163 1.05 -1.35 4.84
CA LEU A 163 2.28 -1.02 4.17
C LEU A 163 1.91 -0.15 2.97
N TYR A 164 2.33 1.10 2.99
CA TYR A 164 2.09 2.05 1.92
C TYR A 164 3.41 2.39 1.22
N CYS A 165 3.39 2.32 -0.10
CA CYS A 165 4.58 2.53 -0.91
C CYS A 165 4.28 3.51 -2.03
N ILE A 166 5.20 4.44 -2.25
CA ILE A 166 5.15 5.43 -3.32
C ILE A 166 6.37 5.30 -4.21
N GLY A 167 6.14 5.39 -5.52
CA GLY A 167 7.18 5.32 -6.52
C GLY A 167 7.30 6.62 -7.31
N TYR A 168 8.53 6.96 -7.67
CA TYR A 168 8.92 8.18 -8.37
C TYR A 168 9.59 7.82 -9.71
N GLU A 169 9.40 8.66 -10.73
CA GLU A 169 10.16 8.64 -12.00
C GLU A 169 11.36 9.56 -11.96
#